data_5039cf7d62c162b461fbbeb795d39543
#
_entry.id   5039cf7d62c162b461fbbeb795d39543
#
_cell.length_a   1.000
_cell.length_b   1.000
_cell.length_c   1.000
_cell.angle_alpha   90.00
_cell.angle_beta   90.00
_cell.angle_gamma   90.00
#
_symmetry.space_group_name_H-M   'P 1'
#
loop_
_entity.id
_entity.type
_entity.pdbx_description
1 polymer ?
#
loop_
_entity_poly.entity_id
_entity_poly.type
_entity_poly.pdbx_seq_one_letter_code
_entity_poly.pdbx_strand_id
1 'polypeptide(L)'
;YNQVLKGMKAYVNAKGDEHSEEFLKQFKYSPMSINNAFNSYLEKRNNYESLVSKEESEKFLAANAKKDGVKVTESGLQYEIIEQGGEVMPTLSDTLYVKYKGTLIDGTVFDQTAEDGEPISFPLGGVIKGWQEGLQLIGEGGKIKLYIPADLAYGERGNQGIKPNSALVFDVELVKVGKASEEK
;
A
#
# COMPACT_ATOMS: atom_id res chain seq x y z
N TYR A 1 -18.56 -21.54 12.62
CA TYR A 1 -19.53 -20.65 13.28
C TYR A 1 -20.08 -21.30 14.54
N ASN A 2 -20.67 -22.50 14.46
CA ASN A 2 -21.29 -23.18 15.62
C ASN A 2 -20.32 -23.53 16.77
N GLN A 3 -19.04 -23.81 16.46
CA GLN A 3 -18.02 -24.10 17.48
C GLN A 3 -17.61 -22.83 18.23
N VAL A 4 -17.53 -21.70 17.55
CA VAL A 4 -17.26 -20.39 18.17
C VAL A 4 -18.37 -20.01 19.12
N LEU A 5 -19.64 -20.12 18.69
CA LEU A 5 -20.81 -19.86 19.54
C LEU A 5 -20.88 -20.77 20.77
N LYS A 6 -20.50 -22.04 20.64
CA LYS A 6 -20.38 -22.95 21.78
C LYS A 6 -19.31 -22.49 22.77
N GLY A 7 -18.16 -22.07 22.28
CA GLY A 7 -17.06 -21.53 23.11
C GLY A 7 -17.50 -20.27 23.86
N MET A 8 -18.12 -19.32 23.17
CA MET A 8 -18.61 -18.08 23.78
C MET A 8 -19.68 -18.36 24.86
N LYS A 9 -20.64 -19.27 24.61
CA LYS A 9 -21.64 -19.66 25.60
C LYS A 9 -21.00 -20.34 26.81
N ALA A 10 -20.00 -21.19 26.60
CA ALA A 10 -19.27 -21.83 27.68
C ALA A 10 -18.56 -20.78 28.56
N TYR A 11 -17.93 -19.78 27.97
CA TYR A 11 -17.26 -18.71 28.69
C TYR A 11 -18.22 -17.85 29.52
N VAL A 12 -19.33 -17.42 28.92
CA VAL A 12 -20.35 -16.60 29.61
C VAL A 12 -20.99 -17.34 30.80
N ASN A 13 -21.11 -18.67 30.72
CA ASN A 13 -21.73 -19.50 31.77
C ASN A 13 -20.71 -20.06 32.78
N ALA A 14 -19.43 -19.85 32.59
CA ALA A 14 -18.40 -20.31 33.50
C ALA A 14 -18.45 -19.56 34.84
N LYS A 15 -18.13 -20.24 35.92
CA LYS A 15 -18.17 -19.71 37.29
C LYS A 15 -16.81 -19.70 37.91
N GLY A 16 -16.54 -18.70 38.72
CA GLY A 16 -15.27 -18.53 39.43
C GLY A 16 -14.42 -17.38 38.91
N ASP A 17 -13.23 -17.23 39.49
CA ASP A 17 -12.23 -16.23 39.08
C ASP A 17 -11.64 -16.65 37.73
N GLU A 18 -11.70 -15.76 36.76
CA GLU A 18 -11.21 -15.95 35.37
C GLU A 18 -9.72 -16.38 35.29
N HIS A 19 -8.95 -16.10 36.32
CA HIS A 19 -7.51 -16.44 36.41
C HIS A 19 -7.25 -17.73 37.18
N SER A 20 -8.29 -18.35 37.77
CA SER A 20 -8.12 -19.59 38.55
C SER A 20 -8.01 -20.82 37.67
N GLU A 21 -7.22 -21.82 38.13
CA GLU A 21 -7.13 -23.11 37.41
C GLU A 21 -8.50 -23.80 37.30
N GLU A 22 -9.39 -23.63 38.30
CA GLU A 22 -10.71 -24.21 38.31
C GLU A 22 -11.62 -23.62 37.25
N PHE A 23 -11.51 -22.30 37.01
CA PHE A 23 -12.21 -21.63 35.94
C PHE A 23 -11.70 -22.15 34.58
N LEU A 24 -10.38 -22.22 34.41
CA LEU A 24 -9.75 -22.66 33.15
C LEU A 24 -10.05 -24.13 32.80
N LYS A 25 -10.21 -25.02 33.81
CA LYS A 25 -10.58 -26.43 33.62
C LYS A 25 -11.99 -26.63 33.04
N GLN A 26 -12.87 -25.63 33.13
CA GLN A 26 -14.21 -25.69 32.54
C GLN A 26 -14.21 -25.62 31.01
N PHE A 27 -13.08 -25.28 30.40
CA PHE A 27 -12.96 -25.15 28.95
C PHE A 27 -12.13 -26.29 28.36
N LYS A 28 -12.57 -26.77 27.20
CA LYS A 28 -11.83 -27.77 26.42
C LYS A 28 -10.46 -27.25 25.97
N TYR A 29 -10.35 -25.94 25.78
CA TYR A 29 -9.12 -25.24 25.39
C TYR A 29 -8.90 -24.05 26.32
N SER A 30 -7.68 -23.86 26.81
CA SER A 30 -7.35 -22.69 27.60
C SER A 30 -7.42 -21.41 26.77
N PRO A 31 -7.71 -20.24 27.35
CA PRO A 31 -7.67 -18.95 26.63
C PRO A 31 -6.33 -18.72 25.91
N MET A 32 -5.23 -19.15 26.51
CA MET A 32 -3.89 -19.07 25.92
C MET A 32 -3.77 -19.94 24.66
N SER A 33 -4.30 -21.18 24.68
CA SER A 33 -4.25 -22.06 23.51
C SER A 33 -5.13 -21.57 22.37
N ILE A 34 -6.28 -20.95 22.68
CA ILE A 34 -7.17 -20.32 21.70
C ILE A 34 -6.46 -19.13 21.06
N ASN A 35 -5.83 -18.28 21.89
CA ASN A 35 -5.11 -17.09 21.41
C ASN A 35 -3.91 -17.47 20.53
N ASN A 36 -3.16 -18.49 20.93
CA ASN A 36 -2.05 -19.01 20.14
C ASN A 36 -2.52 -19.60 18.79
N ALA A 37 -3.61 -20.37 18.80
CA ALA A 37 -4.19 -20.92 17.58
C ALA A 37 -4.72 -19.83 16.65
N PHE A 38 -5.35 -18.79 17.20
CA PHE A 38 -5.85 -17.65 16.45
C PHE A 38 -4.71 -16.83 15.83
N ASN A 39 -3.68 -16.52 16.62
CA ASN A 39 -2.49 -15.81 16.11
C ASN A 39 -1.79 -16.61 15.00
N SER A 40 -1.60 -17.93 15.21
CA SER A 40 -1.03 -18.79 14.17
C SER A 40 -1.88 -18.85 12.89
N TYR A 41 -3.19 -18.80 13.02
CA TYR A 41 -4.10 -18.70 11.87
C TYR A 41 -3.95 -17.36 11.14
N LEU A 42 -3.88 -16.25 11.89
CA LEU A 42 -3.68 -14.92 11.30
C LEU A 42 -2.33 -14.82 10.58
N GLU A 43 -1.26 -15.34 11.18
CA GLU A 43 0.06 -15.39 10.54
C GLU A 43 0.04 -16.19 9.23
N LYS A 44 -0.55 -17.39 9.24
CA LYS A 44 -0.67 -18.21 8.04
C LYS A 44 -1.49 -17.53 6.95
N ARG A 45 -2.58 -16.87 7.33
CA ARG A 45 -3.42 -16.12 6.42
C ARG A 45 -2.67 -14.94 5.81
N ASN A 46 -1.98 -14.15 6.63
CA ASN A 46 -1.19 -13.01 6.17
C ASN A 46 -0.05 -13.46 5.23
N ASN A 47 0.64 -14.56 5.57
CA ASN A 47 1.68 -15.12 4.72
C ASN A 47 1.11 -15.59 3.37
N TYR A 48 -0.06 -16.22 3.37
CA TYR A 48 -0.72 -16.64 2.13
C TYR A 48 -1.13 -15.42 1.28
N GLU A 49 -1.77 -14.42 1.88
CA GLU A 49 -2.16 -13.18 1.18
C GLU A 49 -0.93 -12.46 0.61
N SER A 50 0.17 -12.42 1.36
CA SER A 50 1.45 -11.85 0.92
C SER A 50 2.03 -12.56 -0.30
N LEU A 51 2.03 -13.90 -0.30
CA LEU A 51 2.51 -14.71 -1.42
C LEU A 51 1.64 -14.51 -2.67
N VAL A 52 0.32 -14.52 -2.51
CA VAL A 52 -0.62 -14.30 -3.62
C VAL A 52 -0.43 -12.91 -4.22
N SER A 53 -0.40 -11.87 -3.38
CA SER A 53 -0.18 -10.49 -3.85
C SER A 53 1.14 -10.31 -4.58
N LYS A 54 2.20 -10.99 -4.09
CA LYS A 54 3.52 -10.97 -4.74
C LYS A 54 3.45 -11.57 -6.14
N GLU A 55 2.88 -12.76 -6.27
CA GLU A 55 2.77 -13.46 -7.54
C GLU A 55 1.92 -12.67 -8.56
N GLU A 56 0.78 -12.12 -8.12
CA GLU A 56 -0.09 -11.29 -8.95
C GLU A 56 0.62 -10.01 -9.40
N SER A 57 1.35 -9.34 -8.49
CA SER A 57 2.12 -8.14 -8.76
C SER A 57 3.25 -8.41 -9.78
N GLU A 58 4.00 -9.48 -9.59
CA GLU A 58 5.08 -9.87 -10.50
C GLU A 58 4.54 -10.20 -11.91
N LYS A 59 3.45 -10.95 -12.01
CA LYS A 59 2.78 -11.25 -13.28
C LYS A 59 2.29 -9.98 -13.98
N PHE A 60 1.65 -9.09 -13.22
CA PHE A 60 1.16 -7.82 -13.74
C PHE A 60 2.30 -6.97 -14.30
N LEU A 61 3.36 -6.75 -13.52
CA LEU A 61 4.51 -5.94 -13.92
C LEU A 61 5.23 -6.57 -15.12
N ALA A 62 5.41 -7.89 -15.15
CA ALA A 62 6.03 -8.58 -16.28
C ALA A 62 5.24 -8.46 -17.58
N ALA A 63 3.92 -8.45 -17.49
CA ALA A 63 3.05 -8.21 -18.65
C ALA A 63 3.03 -6.73 -19.04
N ASN A 64 3.01 -5.83 -18.05
CA ASN A 64 2.96 -4.38 -18.28
C ASN A 64 4.22 -3.85 -18.95
N ALA A 65 5.40 -4.35 -18.58
CA ALA A 65 6.69 -3.97 -19.18
C ALA A 65 6.78 -4.23 -20.69
N LYS A 66 5.87 -5.06 -21.24
CA LYS A 66 5.83 -5.39 -22.67
C LYS A 66 4.88 -4.50 -23.47
N LYS A 67 4.13 -3.63 -22.79
CA LYS A 67 3.19 -2.72 -23.45
C LYS A 67 3.92 -1.58 -24.15
N ASP A 68 3.41 -1.18 -25.28
CA ASP A 68 3.91 0.00 -25.97
C ASP A 68 3.76 1.25 -25.10
N GLY A 69 4.79 2.09 -25.06
CA GLY A 69 4.82 3.31 -24.25
C GLY A 69 5.31 3.14 -22.82
N VAL A 70 5.30 1.92 -22.27
CA VAL A 70 5.83 1.64 -20.94
C VAL A 70 7.35 1.56 -20.98
N LYS A 71 7.98 2.31 -20.09
CA LYS A 71 9.43 2.28 -19.85
C LYS A 71 9.70 1.68 -18.49
N VAL A 72 10.88 1.07 -18.32
CA VAL A 72 11.33 0.43 -17.09
C VAL A 72 12.67 1.01 -16.69
N THR A 73 12.81 1.41 -15.43
CA THR A 73 14.07 1.89 -14.86
C THR A 73 14.90 0.75 -14.28
N GLU A 74 16.14 1.03 -13.88
CA GLU A 74 17.03 0.06 -13.24
C GLU A 74 16.46 -0.44 -11.88
N SER A 75 15.70 0.37 -11.18
CA SER A 75 15.05 0.00 -9.92
C SER A 75 13.85 -0.93 -10.09
N GLY A 76 13.38 -1.10 -11.34
CA GLY A 76 12.17 -1.85 -11.67
C GLY A 76 10.89 -1.00 -11.67
N LEU A 77 10.97 0.30 -11.43
CA LEU A 77 9.85 1.21 -11.64
C LEU A 77 9.45 1.19 -13.11
N GLN A 78 8.14 1.07 -13.37
CA GLN A 78 7.60 1.19 -14.73
C GLN A 78 6.77 2.46 -14.83
N TYR A 79 6.84 3.12 -15.99
CA TYR A 79 6.15 4.40 -16.18
C TYR A 79 5.78 4.66 -17.63
N GLU A 80 4.76 5.49 -17.79
CA GLU A 80 4.36 6.09 -19.06
C GLU A 80 4.27 7.61 -18.87
N ILE A 81 4.99 8.39 -19.66
CA ILE A 81 4.86 9.84 -19.68
C ILE A 81 3.70 10.19 -20.62
N ILE A 82 2.64 10.73 -20.05
CA ILE A 82 1.44 11.16 -20.80
C ILE A 82 1.65 12.60 -21.32
N GLU A 83 2.18 13.47 -20.45
CA GLU A 83 2.57 14.84 -20.77
C GLU A 83 3.91 15.13 -20.10
N GLN A 84 4.92 15.61 -20.87
CA GLN A 84 6.26 15.85 -20.31
C GLN A 84 6.28 17.01 -19.30
N GLY A 85 5.39 17.99 -19.47
CA GLY A 85 5.41 19.22 -18.68
C GLY A 85 6.49 20.20 -19.14
N GLY A 86 6.71 21.22 -18.31
CA GLY A 86 7.66 22.31 -18.55
C GLY A 86 9.09 21.98 -18.16
N GLU A 87 9.95 22.99 -18.21
CA GLU A 87 11.39 22.87 -17.92
C GLU A 87 11.71 22.78 -16.41
N VAL A 88 10.75 23.15 -15.55
CA VAL A 88 10.94 23.10 -14.10
C VAL A 88 10.80 21.67 -13.61
N MET A 89 11.93 20.98 -13.54
CA MET A 89 12.01 19.60 -13.05
C MET A 89 12.14 19.56 -11.53
N PRO A 90 11.42 18.67 -10.83
CA PRO A 90 11.54 18.54 -9.38
C PRO A 90 12.85 17.83 -8.96
N THR A 91 13.27 18.14 -7.74
CA THR A 91 14.34 17.45 -7.02
C THR A 91 13.83 16.93 -5.68
N LEU A 92 14.56 16.03 -5.03
CA LEU A 92 14.13 15.42 -3.76
C LEU A 92 13.90 16.43 -2.60
N SER A 93 14.48 17.62 -2.70
CA SER A 93 14.31 18.70 -1.71
C SER A 93 13.08 19.58 -1.93
N ASP A 94 12.44 19.44 -3.11
CA ASP A 94 11.32 20.28 -3.48
C ASP A 94 9.99 19.79 -2.89
N THR A 95 9.03 20.72 -2.71
CA THR A 95 7.65 20.41 -2.36
C THR A 95 6.81 20.37 -3.64
N LEU A 96 6.13 19.26 -3.88
CA LEU A 96 5.31 19.08 -5.08
C LEU A 96 3.82 19.29 -4.78
N TYR A 97 3.14 19.95 -5.69
CA TYR A 97 1.69 20.09 -5.69
C TYR A 97 1.14 19.18 -6.80
N VAL A 98 0.40 18.17 -6.41
CA VAL A 98 -0.05 17.11 -7.32
C VAL A 98 -1.54 16.83 -7.22
N LYS A 99 -2.12 16.40 -8.34
CA LYS A 99 -3.38 15.65 -8.37
C LYS A 99 -3.05 14.20 -8.73
N TYR A 100 -3.65 13.25 -8.04
CA TYR A 100 -3.37 11.85 -8.31
C TYR A 100 -4.55 10.94 -8.04
N LYS A 101 -4.46 9.75 -8.64
CA LYS A 101 -5.31 8.61 -8.36
C LYS A 101 -4.45 7.37 -8.19
N GLY A 102 -4.50 6.76 -7.01
CA GLY A 102 -3.83 5.51 -6.68
C GLY A 102 -4.78 4.33 -6.75
N THR A 103 -4.41 3.31 -7.49
CA THR A 103 -5.18 2.07 -7.63
C THR A 103 -4.31 0.85 -7.37
N LEU A 104 -4.94 -0.23 -6.91
CA LEU A 104 -4.38 -1.57 -6.97
C LEU A 104 -4.35 -2.06 -8.42
N ILE A 105 -3.67 -3.18 -8.67
CA ILE A 105 -3.56 -3.77 -10.02
C ILE A 105 -4.90 -4.25 -10.59
N ASP A 106 -5.90 -4.49 -9.74
CA ASP A 106 -7.27 -4.84 -10.13
C ASP A 106 -8.16 -3.61 -10.44
N GLY A 107 -7.59 -2.40 -10.32
CA GLY A 107 -8.29 -1.13 -10.54
C GLY A 107 -9.01 -0.56 -9.32
N THR A 108 -8.97 -1.25 -8.17
CA THR A 108 -9.55 -0.74 -6.91
C THR A 108 -8.82 0.52 -6.48
N VAL A 109 -9.53 1.63 -6.34
CA VAL A 109 -8.98 2.91 -5.85
C VAL A 109 -8.76 2.80 -4.35
N PHE A 110 -7.53 3.04 -3.89
CA PHE A 110 -7.21 3.07 -2.47
C PHE A 110 -6.97 4.49 -1.95
N ASP A 111 -6.59 5.42 -2.84
CA ASP A 111 -6.36 6.82 -2.49
C ASP A 111 -6.44 7.70 -3.73
N GLN A 112 -6.96 8.92 -3.60
CA GLN A 112 -7.00 9.91 -4.68
C GLN A 112 -7.25 11.32 -4.14
N THR A 113 -6.84 12.33 -4.90
CA THR A 113 -7.31 13.70 -4.72
C THR A 113 -8.77 13.81 -5.17
N ALA A 114 -9.55 14.71 -4.57
CA ALA A 114 -10.91 15.00 -5.06
C ALA A 114 -10.84 15.52 -6.51
N GLU A 115 -11.78 15.09 -7.36
CA GLU A 115 -11.78 15.45 -8.80
C GLU A 115 -11.76 16.97 -9.00
N ASP A 116 -12.61 17.70 -8.26
CA ASP A 116 -12.68 19.18 -8.28
C ASP A 116 -11.89 19.84 -7.15
N GLY A 117 -11.01 19.07 -6.47
CA GLY A 117 -10.22 19.54 -5.34
C GLY A 117 -8.96 20.30 -5.74
N GLU A 118 -8.45 21.08 -4.79
CA GLU A 118 -7.13 21.69 -4.91
C GLU A 118 -6.03 20.60 -4.92
N PRO A 119 -4.90 20.86 -5.62
CA PRO A 119 -3.74 19.96 -5.53
C PRO A 119 -3.27 19.82 -4.10
N ILE A 120 -2.88 18.61 -3.72
CA ILE A 120 -2.26 18.37 -2.41
C ILE A 120 -0.75 18.48 -2.51
N SER A 121 -0.09 18.92 -1.43
CA SER A 121 1.35 19.13 -1.41
C SER A 121 2.07 18.09 -0.59
N PHE A 122 3.22 17.62 -1.12
CA PHE A 122 4.14 16.72 -0.43
C PHE A 122 5.59 17.16 -0.62
N PRO A 123 6.44 17.06 0.41
CA PRO A 123 7.88 17.07 0.21
C PRO A 123 8.27 15.79 -0.54
N LEU A 124 8.93 15.90 -1.70
CA LEU A 124 9.23 14.75 -2.56
C LEU A 124 10.09 13.71 -1.84
N GLY A 125 11.03 14.14 -1.01
CA GLY A 125 11.86 13.23 -0.21
C GLY A 125 11.11 12.43 0.88
N GLY A 126 9.85 12.79 1.18
CA GLY A 126 9.02 12.16 2.21
C GLY A 126 8.02 11.12 1.71
N VAL A 127 7.87 10.95 0.38
CA VAL A 127 6.93 10.00 -0.21
C VAL A 127 7.60 8.66 -0.56
N ILE A 128 6.83 7.69 -1.04
CA ILE A 128 7.35 6.37 -1.46
C ILE A 128 8.41 6.50 -2.57
N LYS A 129 9.37 5.57 -2.60
CA LYS A 129 10.52 5.63 -3.52
C LYS A 129 10.12 5.70 -4.99
N GLY A 130 9.06 4.99 -5.38
CA GLY A 130 8.54 5.03 -6.74
C GLY A 130 8.09 6.42 -7.18
N TRP A 131 7.52 7.21 -6.26
CA TRP A 131 7.18 8.62 -6.52
C TRP A 131 8.43 9.50 -6.56
N GLN A 132 9.37 9.29 -5.63
CA GLN A 132 10.63 10.04 -5.63
C GLN A 132 11.35 9.89 -6.96
N GLU A 133 11.40 8.70 -7.51
CA GLU A 133 12.04 8.43 -8.81
C GLU A 133 11.18 8.92 -9.98
N GLY A 134 9.92 8.53 -10.01
CA GLY A 134 9.04 8.75 -11.16
C GLY A 134 8.71 10.22 -11.42
N LEU A 135 8.47 11.02 -10.36
CA LEU A 135 8.11 12.42 -10.54
C LEU A 135 9.27 13.31 -10.98
N GLN A 136 10.52 12.88 -10.81
CA GLN A 136 11.68 13.56 -11.38
C GLN A 136 11.84 13.37 -12.89
N LEU A 137 11.01 12.52 -13.53
CA LEU A 137 11.04 12.27 -14.97
C LEU A 137 10.18 13.26 -15.76
N ILE A 138 9.34 14.06 -15.09
CA ILE A 138 8.46 15.05 -15.70
C ILE A 138 8.64 16.42 -15.06
N GLY A 139 8.34 17.47 -15.82
CA GLY A 139 8.35 18.85 -15.34
C GLY A 139 7.00 19.32 -14.83
N GLU A 140 6.95 20.56 -14.31
CA GLU A 140 5.71 21.21 -13.88
C GLU A 140 4.66 21.22 -15.00
N GLY A 141 3.42 20.88 -14.70
CA GLY A 141 2.32 20.69 -15.65
C GLY A 141 2.34 19.33 -16.34
N GLY A 142 3.32 18.45 -16.03
CA GLY A 142 3.42 17.11 -16.61
C GLY A 142 2.45 16.10 -16.01
N LYS A 143 2.20 15.03 -16.78
CA LYS A 143 1.37 13.89 -16.35
C LYS A 143 2.09 12.59 -16.60
N ILE A 144 2.10 11.74 -15.61
CA ILE A 144 2.78 10.46 -15.64
C ILE A 144 1.91 9.37 -15.02
N LYS A 145 1.97 8.19 -15.60
CA LYS A 145 1.45 6.97 -15.02
C LYS A 145 2.58 6.13 -14.50
N LEU A 146 2.51 5.77 -13.23
CA LEU A 146 3.52 4.98 -12.53
C LEU A 146 2.96 3.61 -12.20
N TYR A 147 3.74 2.57 -12.43
CA TYR A 147 3.48 1.20 -12.00
C TYR A 147 4.62 0.81 -11.07
N ILE A 148 4.32 0.83 -9.78
CA ILE A 148 5.33 0.81 -8.73
C ILE A 148 5.37 -0.59 -8.11
N PRO A 149 6.50 -1.32 -8.23
CA PRO A 149 6.68 -2.57 -7.50
C PRO A 149 6.66 -2.34 -5.99
N ALA A 150 6.28 -3.35 -5.23
CA ALA A 150 6.10 -3.26 -3.79
C ALA A 150 7.33 -2.70 -3.06
N ASP A 151 8.54 -3.08 -3.47
CA ASP A 151 9.80 -2.64 -2.86
C ASP A 151 10.07 -1.13 -2.99
N LEU A 152 9.43 -0.48 -3.96
CA LEU A 152 9.45 0.98 -4.15
C LEU A 152 8.22 1.67 -3.56
N ALA A 153 7.33 0.92 -2.89
CA ALA A 153 6.10 1.38 -2.25
C ALA A 153 6.05 0.97 -0.77
N TYR A 154 5.16 0.06 -0.38
CA TYR A 154 4.92 -0.33 1.01
C TYR A 154 5.51 -1.70 1.38
N GLY A 155 6.14 -2.39 0.44
CA GLY A 155 6.89 -3.63 0.65
C GLY A 155 6.07 -4.78 1.26
N GLU A 156 6.75 -5.59 2.05
CA GLU A 156 6.17 -6.76 2.73
C GLU A 156 5.20 -6.42 3.86
N ARG A 157 5.14 -5.18 4.29
CA ARG A 157 4.22 -4.75 5.36
C ARG A 157 2.86 -4.34 4.82
N GLY A 158 2.81 -3.86 3.58
CA GLY A 158 1.63 -3.20 3.05
C GLY A 158 1.29 -1.90 3.77
N ASN A 159 0.07 -1.43 3.60
CA ASN A 159 -0.49 -0.26 4.27
C ASN A 159 -1.99 -0.43 4.43
N GLN A 160 -2.68 0.52 5.08
CA GLN A 160 -4.13 0.48 5.22
C GLN A 160 -4.80 0.36 3.83
N GLY A 161 -5.54 -0.72 3.62
CA GLY A 161 -6.17 -1.03 2.34
C GLY A 161 -5.26 -1.61 1.26
N ILE A 162 -3.93 -1.72 1.51
CA ILE A 162 -2.93 -2.25 0.59
C ILE A 162 -2.31 -3.50 1.20
N LYS A 163 -2.50 -4.65 0.56
CA LYS A 163 -1.93 -5.91 1.03
C LYS A 163 -0.40 -5.92 0.94
N PRO A 164 0.29 -6.75 1.75
CA PRO A 164 1.72 -7.00 1.60
C PRO A 164 2.09 -7.36 0.16
N ASN A 165 3.25 -6.87 -0.29
CA ASN A 165 3.82 -7.14 -1.62
C ASN A 165 2.93 -6.75 -2.81
N SER A 166 2.01 -5.80 -2.63
CA SER A 166 1.18 -5.28 -3.72
C SER A 166 1.93 -4.27 -4.57
N ALA A 167 1.92 -4.46 -5.88
CA ALA A 167 2.26 -3.41 -6.83
C ALA A 167 1.12 -2.38 -6.90
N LEU A 168 1.48 -1.13 -7.13
CA LEU A 168 0.55 0.00 -7.16
C LEU A 168 0.58 0.70 -8.51
N VAL A 169 -0.55 1.25 -8.91
CA VAL A 169 -0.67 2.07 -10.11
C VAL A 169 -1.10 3.47 -9.71
N PHE A 170 -0.37 4.48 -10.19
CA PHE A 170 -0.71 5.88 -9.95
C PHE A 170 -0.81 6.64 -11.26
N ASP A 171 -1.89 7.34 -11.44
CA ASP A 171 -2.02 8.41 -12.41
C ASP A 171 -1.74 9.72 -11.66
N VAL A 172 -0.69 10.46 -12.05
CA VAL A 172 -0.25 11.67 -11.34
C VAL A 172 -0.10 12.84 -12.31
N GLU A 173 -0.68 13.98 -11.93
CA GLU A 173 -0.48 15.28 -12.56
C GLU A 173 0.36 16.15 -11.61
N LEU A 174 1.53 16.57 -12.08
CA LEU A 174 2.41 17.49 -11.36
C LEU A 174 2.01 18.92 -11.67
N VAL A 175 1.17 19.49 -10.82
CA VAL A 175 0.58 20.83 -11.05
C VAL A 175 1.60 21.94 -10.86
N LYS A 176 2.46 21.84 -9.80
CA LYS A 176 3.45 22.87 -9.46
C LYS A 176 4.64 22.26 -8.72
N VAL A 177 5.80 22.84 -8.93
CA VAL A 177 7.04 22.56 -8.19
C VAL A 177 7.39 23.75 -7.30
N GLY A 178 7.27 23.59 -5.98
CA GLY A 178 7.76 24.53 -4.97
C GLY A 178 9.22 24.28 -4.66
N LYS A 179 10.11 25.16 -5.13
CA LYS A 179 11.54 25.04 -4.92
C LYS A 179 11.92 25.27 -3.45
N ALA A 180 12.76 24.39 -2.88
CA ALA A 180 13.21 24.49 -1.49
C ALA A 180 13.93 25.82 -1.13
N SER A 181 14.44 26.55 -2.12
CA SER A 181 15.10 27.83 -1.95
C SER A 181 14.12 29.03 -1.84
N GLU A 182 12.83 28.83 -2.08
CA GLU A 182 11.82 29.89 -2.10
C GLU A 182 11.05 30.01 -0.76
N GLU A 183 11.25 29.07 0.17
CA GLU A 183 10.71 29.16 1.53
C GLU A 183 11.70 29.87 2.48
N LYS A 184 11.76 31.21 2.39
CA LYS A 184 12.41 32.08 3.38
C LYS A 184 11.46 33.17 3.82
#